data_38f7aa794a1daeea356aa921529153c8
#
_entry.id   38f7aa794a1daeea356aa921529153c8
#
_cell.length_a   1.000
_cell.length_b   1.000
_cell.length_c   1.000
_cell.angle_alpha   90.00
_cell.angle_beta   90.00
_cell.angle_gamma   90.00
#
_symmetry.space_group_name_H-M   'P 1'
#
loop_
_entity.id
_entity.type
_entity.pdbx_description
1 polymer ?
#
loop_
_entity_poly.entity_id
_entity_poly.type
_entity_poly.pdbx_seq_one_letter_code
_entity_poly.pdbx_strand_id
1 'polypeptide(L)'
;MTRSDLRVGMVGLGAIGLPMAVNLRRAGLGLKVHTRSRTTEQHPDLEGSQACSSAAEAGRDVDVLILCVSDDAAVDSVLFGRQGAAASLPNGSVVLDCSTIAPSTAVAAAERLRRQGVSYIDAPVTGGTEGARAGTLTVLAGGDAEALERVRPLLEIIGGAVHHFGAVGRGQQVKAVNQVLVAGSYAAVAEAMALGTRLGLPMQEVVAALSSGAAGSWALRNRADGMLAGRYPLGFRLSLHHKDLGIALKEADSVQLTLPISNLVQQQEAELIGRGHGDEDVSALHRLFDSIS
;
A
#
# COMPACT_ATOMS: atom_id res chain seq x y z
N MET A 1 -9.17 -10.92 -24.39
CA MET A 1 -9.99 -9.74 -24.04
C MET A 1 -9.14 -8.52 -24.27
N THR A 2 -9.63 -7.49 -24.93
CA THR A 2 -8.92 -6.23 -25.00
C THR A 2 -9.08 -5.47 -23.68
N ARG A 3 -8.18 -4.53 -23.37
CA ARG A 3 -8.18 -3.71 -22.15
C ARG A 3 -9.51 -3.01 -21.90
N SER A 4 -10.19 -2.58 -22.97
CA SER A 4 -11.48 -1.88 -22.95
C SER A 4 -12.68 -2.77 -22.59
N ASP A 5 -12.51 -4.08 -22.65
CA ASP A 5 -13.62 -5.03 -22.42
C ASP A 5 -13.78 -5.46 -20.96
N LEU A 6 -12.79 -5.12 -20.11
CA LEU A 6 -12.80 -5.50 -18.69
C LEU A 6 -13.76 -4.62 -17.88
N ARG A 7 -14.71 -5.27 -17.20
CA ARG A 7 -15.58 -4.63 -16.21
C ARG A 7 -14.87 -4.66 -14.86
N VAL A 8 -14.62 -3.50 -14.30
CA VAL A 8 -13.78 -3.35 -13.11
C VAL A 8 -14.56 -2.73 -11.95
N GLY A 9 -14.51 -3.41 -10.82
CA GLY A 9 -14.93 -2.86 -9.53
C GLY A 9 -13.70 -2.45 -8.71
N MET A 10 -13.80 -1.40 -7.92
CA MET A 10 -12.75 -0.98 -7.01
C MET A 10 -13.31 -0.60 -5.65
N VAL A 11 -12.76 -1.19 -4.60
CA VAL A 11 -13.13 -0.91 -3.21
C VAL A 11 -11.92 -0.39 -2.44
N GLY A 12 -12.11 0.78 -1.81
CA GLY A 12 -11.07 1.48 -1.08
C GLY A 12 -10.45 2.60 -1.91
N LEU A 13 -10.93 3.84 -1.67
CA LEU A 13 -10.47 5.06 -2.34
C LEU A 13 -9.69 5.93 -1.34
N GLY A 14 -8.73 5.31 -0.65
CA GLY A 14 -7.79 5.99 0.24
C GLY A 14 -6.65 6.68 -0.50
N ALA A 15 -5.58 7.04 0.21
CA ALA A 15 -4.44 7.80 -0.33
C ALA A 15 -3.74 7.10 -1.53
N ILE A 16 -3.79 5.78 -1.60
CA ILE A 16 -3.25 4.98 -2.71
C ILE A 16 -4.37 4.58 -3.69
N GLY A 17 -5.52 4.12 -3.19
CA GLY A 17 -6.59 3.59 -4.03
C GLY A 17 -7.27 4.65 -4.90
N LEU A 18 -7.48 5.88 -4.40
CA LEU A 18 -8.06 6.94 -5.21
C LEU A 18 -7.22 7.30 -6.43
N PRO A 19 -5.89 7.58 -6.32
CA PRO A 19 -5.05 7.79 -7.50
C PRO A 19 -5.02 6.60 -8.47
N MET A 20 -5.04 5.36 -7.96
CA MET A 20 -5.15 4.16 -8.82
C MET A 20 -6.45 4.17 -9.63
N ALA A 21 -7.60 4.43 -8.98
CA ALA A 21 -8.90 4.55 -9.64
C ALA A 21 -8.89 5.65 -10.72
N VAL A 22 -8.30 6.80 -10.41
CA VAL A 22 -8.16 7.93 -11.36
C VAL A 22 -7.34 7.50 -12.59
N ASN A 23 -6.22 6.80 -12.40
CA ASN A 23 -5.39 6.32 -13.51
C ASN A 23 -6.16 5.31 -14.38
N LEU A 24 -6.92 4.40 -13.78
CA LEU A 24 -7.78 3.46 -14.50
C LEU A 24 -8.86 4.19 -15.31
N ARG A 25 -9.49 5.22 -14.74
CA ARG A 25 -10.46 6.07 -15.44
C ARG A 25 -9.83 6.83 -16.62
N ARG A 26 -8.67 7.46 -16.42
CA ARG A 26 -7.92 8.17 -17.47
C ARG A 26 -7.49 7.22 -18.60
N ALA A 27 -7.32 5.94 -18.31
CA ALA A 27 -7.07 4.91 -19.30
C ALA A 27 -8.32 4.43 -20.05
N GLY A 28 -9.50 5.03 -19.80
CA GLY A 28 -10.76 4.76 -20.49
C GLY A 28 -11.60 3.63 -19.90
N LEU A 29 -11.25 3.09 -18.73
CA LEU A 29 -12.02 2.01 -18.11
C LEU A 29 -13.29 2.53 -17.43
N GLY A 30 -14.41 1.83 -17.62
CA GLY A 30 -15.59 1.99 -16.77
C GLY A 30 -15.38 1.38 -15.41
N LEU A 31 -15.58 2.15 -14.32
CA LEU A 31 -15.38 1.66 -12.96
C LEU A 31 -16.68 1.68 -12.16
N LYS A 32 -16.89 0.63 -11.38
CA LYS A 32 -17.75 0.63 -10.19
C LYS A 32 -16.87 0.90 -8.97
N VAL A 33 -17.20 1.92 -8.17
CA VAL A 33 -16.35 2.32 -7.05
C VAL A 33 -17.11 2.32 -5.73
N HIS A 34 -16.45 1.88 -4.66
CA HIS A 34 -16.99 1.95 -3.31
C HIS A 34 -15.90 2.30 -2.29
N THR A 35 -16.23 3.14 -1.32
CA THR A 35 -15.38 3.40 -0.17
C THR A 35 -16.22 3.66 1.08
N ARG A 36 -15.72 3.29 2.26
CA ARG A 36 -16.44 3.41 3.53
C ARG A 36 -16.88 4.84 3.85
N SER A 37 -16.02 5.84 3.59
CA SER A 37 -16.33 7.25 3.87
C SER A 37 -17.30 7.88 2.87
N ARG A 38 -17.49 7.29 1.69
CA ARG A 38 -18.35 7.75 0.59
C ARG A 38 -17.96 9.10 -0.04
N THR A 39 -17.10 9.87 0.59
CA THR A 39 -16.73 11.23 0.13
C THR A 39 -15.88 11.23 -1.13
N THR A 40 -14.92 10.30 -1.24
CA THR A 40 -14.00 10.21 -2.38
C THR A 40 -14.62 9.57 -3.62
N GLU A 41 -15.80 8.93 -3.52
CA GLU A 41 -16.56 8.42 -4.68
C GLU A 41 -17.03 9.54 -5.61
N GLN A 42 -17.18 10.76 -5.09
CA GLN A 42 -17.58 11.95 -5.84
C GLN A 42 -16.41 12.81 -6.30
N HIS A 43 -15.18 12.27 -6.26
CA HIS A 43 -14.01 13.00 -6.72
C HIS A 43 -14.15 13.34 -8.21
N PRO A 44 -13.86 14.60 -8.66
CA PRO A 44 -14.07 15.03 -10.04
C PRO A 44 -13.39 14.12 -11.07
N ASP A 45 -12.18 13.65 -10.79
CA ASP A 45 -11.43 12.75 -11.69
C ASP A 45 -12.04 11.32 -11.80
N LEU A 46 -13.07 11.00 -11.01
CA LEU A 46 -13.86 9.77 -11.11
C LEU A 46 -15.20 9.99 -11.85
N GLU A 47 -15.42 11.14 -12.47
CA GLU A 47 -16.62 11.40 -13.25
C GLU A 47 -16.85 10.28 -14.28
N GLY A 48 -18.11 9.82 -14.39
CA GLY A 48 -18.47 8.66 -15.20
C GLY A 48 -18.17 7.29 -14.59
N SER A 49 -17.65 7.22 -13.36
CA SER A 49 -17.65 5.98 -12.57
C SER A 49 -19.00 5.80 -11.86
N GLN A 50 -19.40 4.56 -11.65
CA GLN A 50 -20.60 4.23 -10.87
C GLN A 50 -20.23 4.15 -9.39
N ALA A 51 -20.73 5.09 -8.58
CA ALA A 51 -20.63 5.00 -7.13
C ALA A 51 -21.58 3.91 -6.59
N CYS A 52 -21.04 2.96 -5.85
CA CYS A 52 -21.76 1.81 -5.30
C CYS A 52 -22.04 1.97 -3.81
N SER A 53 -23.20 1.50 -3.35
CA SER A 53 -23.61 1.58 -1.95
C SER A 53 -22.87 0.58 -1.04
N SER A 54 -22.28 -0.45 -1.63
CA SER A 54 -21.60 -1.54 -0.91
C SER A 54 -20.52 -2.20 -1.75
N ALA A 55 -19.64 -2.98 -1.10
CA ALA A 55 -18.68 -3.84 -1.79
C ALA A 55 -19.37 -4.90 -2.65
N ALA A 56 -20.51 -5.43 -2.20
CA ALA A 56 -21.32 -6.38 -2.98
C ALA A 56 -21.83 -5.77 -4.29
N GLU A 57 -22.23 -4.50 -4.29
CA GLU A 57 -22.65 -3.81 -5.51
C GLU A 57 -21.46 -3.54 -6.44
N ALA A 58 -20.30 -3.15 -5.87
CA ALA A 58 -19.08 -2.94 -6.64
C ALA A 58 -18.54 -4.23 -7.28
N GLY A 59 -18.77 -5.39 -6.64
CA GLY A 59 -18.37 -6.71 -7.13
C GLY A 59 -19.34 -7.36 -8.11
N ARG A 60 -20.54 -6.79 -8.31
CA ARG A 60 -21.55 -7.38 -9.18
C ARG A 60 -21.21 -7.17 -10.66
N ASP A 61 -21.30 -8.24 -11.46
CA ASP A 61 -21.09 -8.21 -12.91
C ASP A 61 -19.72 -7.64 -13.33
N VAL A 62 -18.68 -7.86 -12.52
CA VAL A 62 -17.31 -7.44 -12.85
C VAL A 62 -16.43 -8.62 -13.20
N ASP A 63 -15.43 -8.40 -14.04
CA ASP A 63 -14.41 -9.39 -14.37
C ASP A 63 -13.26 -9.33 -13.37
N VAL A 64 -13.01 -8.12 -12.81
CA VAL A 64 -11.99 -7.88 -11.81
C VAL A 64 -12.52 -6.97 -10.71
N LEU A 65 -12.32 -7.39 -9.44
CA LEU A 65 -12.53 -6.53 -8.27
C LEU A 65 -11.17 -6.17 -7.67
N ILE A 66 -10.83 -4.89 -7.68
CA ILE A 66 -9.61 -4.36 -7.06
C ILE A 66 -9.91 -3.93 -5.63
N LEU A 67 -9.09 -4.37 -4.68
CA LEU A 67 -9.13 -3.93 -3.29
C LEU A 67 -7.90 -3.07 -2.97
N CYS A 68 -8.10 -2.00 -2.21
CA CYS A 68 -7.01 -1.19 -1.65
C CYS A 68 -7.48 -0.60 -0.31
N VAL A 69 -7.48 -1.44 0.73
CA VAL A 69 -8.01 -1.14 2.06
C VAL A 69 -6.91 -1.19 3.13
N SER A 70 -7.24 -0.86 4.39
CA SER A 70 -6.24 -0.58 5.42
C SER A 70 -5.57 -1.79 6.04
N ASP A 71 -6.30 -2.90 6.20
CA ASP A 71 -5.87 -4.01 7.05
C ASP A 71 -6.64 -5.31 6.77
N ASP A 72 -6.27 -6.38 7.48
CA ASP A 72 -6.87 -7.71 7.39
C ASP A 72 -8.38 -7.70 7.66
N ALA A 73 -8.81 -6.99 8.71
CA ALA A 73 -10.21 -6.91 9.07
C ALA A 73 -11.05 -6.19 8.00
N ALA A 74 -10.46 -5.17 7.36
CA ALA A 74 -11.10 -4.46 6.26
C ALA A 74 -11.24 -5.36 5.02
N VAL A 75 -10.23 -6.16 4.68
CA VAL A 75 -10.32 -7.15 3.59
C VAL A 75 -11.38 -8.20 3.88
N ASP A 76 -11.40 -8.78 5.08
CA ASP A 76 -12.43 -9.76 5.45
C ASP A 76 -13.84 -9.15 5.38
N SER A 77 -14.02 -7.93 5.91
CA SER A 77 -15.31 -7.22 5.86
C SER A 77 -15.78 -6.91 4.44
N VAL A 78 -14.86 -6.43 3.57
CA VAL A 78 -15.16 -6.08 2.17
C VAL A 78 -15.47 -7.31 1.33
N LEU A 79 -14.80 -8.43 1.57
CA LEU A 79 -15.07 -9.66 0.84
C LEU A 79 -16.23 -10.46 1.43
N PHE A 80 -16.24 -10.65 2.75
CA PHE A 80 -17.07 -11.67 3.39
C PHE A 80 -18.04 -11.13 4.43
N GLY A 81 -18.05 -9.83 4.69
CA GLY A 81 -19.01 -9.19 5.57
C GLY A 81 -20.44 -9.23 5.02
N ARG A 82 -21.41 -8.72 5.80
CA ARG A 82 -22.84 -8.73 5.42
C ARG A 82 -23.14 -8.09 4.06
N GLN A 83 -22.36 -7.10 3.65
CA GLN A 83 -22.44 -6.43 2.34
C GLN A 83 -21.16 -6.67 1.53
N GLY A 84 -20.50 -7.81 1.77
CA GLY A 84 -19.26 -8.19 1.15
C GLY A 84 -19.43 -8.65 -0.30
N ALA A 85 -18.36 -8.50 -1.07
CA ALA A 85 -18.40 -8.72 -2.51
C ALA A 85 -18.44 -10.19 -2.90
N ALA A 86 -17.91 -11.11 -2.08
CA ALA A 86 -17.71 -12.51 -2.47
C ALA A 86 -18.97 -13.19 -3.01
N ALA A 87 -20.16 -12.93 -2.39
CA ALA A 87 -21.42 -13.54 -2.83
C ALA A 87 -21.96 -12.96 -4.15
N SER A 88 -21.47 -11.84 -4.62
CA SER A 88 -21.91 -11.15 -5.85
C SER A 88 -20.90 -11.26 -7.00
N LEU A 89 -19.68 -11.72 -6.72
CA LEU A 89 -18.64 -11.89 -7.73
C LEU A 89 -19.02 -13.03 -8.69
N PRO A 90 -18.94 -12.79 -10.01
CA PRO A 90 -19.16 -13.84 -11.01
C PRO A 90 -18.12 -14.96 -10.90
N ASN A 91 -18.55 -16.19 -11.21
CA ASN A 91 -17.62 -17.29 -11.44
C ASN A 91 -16.63 -16.91 -12.57
N GLY A 92 -15.35 -17.20 -12.37
CA GLY A 92 -14.29 -16.85 -13.30
C GLY A 92 -13.76 -15.42 -13.14
N SER A 93 -14.29 -14.59 -12.23
CA SER A 93 -13.72 -13.28 -11.92
C SER A 93 -12.42 -13.38 -11.12
N VAL A 94 -11.71 -12.25 -11.02
CA VAL A 94 -10.45 -12.14 -10.25
C VAL A 94 -10.60 -11.06 -9.18
N VAL A 95 -10.25 -11.38 -7.95
CA VAL A 95 -9.97 -10.38 -6.91
C VAL A 95 -8.49 -10.03 -6.97
N LEU A 96 -8.19 -8.75 -7.20
CA LEU A 96 -6.85 -8.18 -7.20
C LEU A 96 -6.69 -7.34 -5.92
N ASP A 97 -6.03 -7.88 -4.90
CA ASP A 97 -5.90 -7.22 -3.61
C ASP A 97 -4.57 -6.47 -3.50
N CYS A 98 -4.63 -5.15 -3.65
CA CYS A 98 -3.50 -4.23 -3.49
C CYS A 98 -3.29 -3.77 -2.03
N SER A 99 -4.06 -4.29 -1.08
CA SER A 99 -3.90 -3.99 0.34
C SER A 99 -2.63 -4.65 0.90
N THR A 100 -2.09 -4.11 1.98
CA THR A 100 -1.03 -4.77 2.76
C THR A 100 -1.66 -5.46 3.96
N ILE A 101 -1.65 -6.79 3.93
CA ILE A 101 -2.27 -7.68 4.92
C ILE A 101 -1.33 -8.85 5.26
N ALA A 102 -1.66 -9.63 6.28
CA ALA A 102 -0.91 -10.84 6.60
C ALA A 102 -0.98 -11.84 5.42
N PRO A 103 0.14 -12.52 5.08
CA PRO A 103 0.13 -13.57 4.06
C PRO A 103 -0.90 -14.66 4.33
N SER A 104 -1.12 -15.03 5.59
CA SER A 104 -2.13 -16.01 6.00
C SER A 104 -3.56 -15.55 5.70
N THR A 105 -3.85 -14.27 5.85
CA THR A 105 -5.16 -13.68 5.48
C THR A 105 -5.38 -13.75 3.97
N ALA A 106 -4.37 -13.45 3.17
CA ALA A 106 -4.45 -13.58 1.71
C ALA A 106 -4.73 -15.04 1.29
N VAL A 107 -4.02 -16.01 1.87
CA VAL A 107 -4.24 -17.44 1.61
C VAL A 107 -5.65 -17.88 2.00
N ALA A 108 -6.12 -17.48 3.17
CA ALA A 108 -7.47 -17.82 3.64
C ALA A 108 -8.56 -17.22 2.75
N ALA A 109 -8.38 -15.95 2.30
CA ALA A 109 -9.31 -15.31 1.37
C ALA A 109 -9.34 -16.04 0.02
N ALA A 110 -8.17 -16.39 -0.51
CA ALA A 110 -8.07 -17.15 -1.77
C ALA A 110 -8.78 -18.50 -1.71
N GLU A 111 -8.62 -19.27 -0.62
CA GLU A 111 -9.27 -20.55 -0.44
C GLU A 111 -10.80 -20.44 -0.40
N ARG A 112 -11.31 -19.39 0.28
CA ARG A 112 -12.77 -19.14 0.35
C ARG A 112 -13.33 -18.78 -1.02
N LEU A 113 -12.65 -17.89 -1.78
CA LEU A 113 -13.07 -17.44 -3.12
C LEU A 113 -12.96 -18.54 -4.16
N ARG A 114 -11.93 -19.40 -4.09
CA ARG A 114 -11.75 -20.54 -4.98
C ARG A 114 -12.94 -21.49 -4.99
N ARG A 115 -13.64 -21.66 -3.86
CA ARG A 115 -14.86 -22.50 -3.76
C ARG A 115 -16.01 -21.97 -4.62
N GLN A 116 -15.95 -20.70 -5.00
CA GLN A 116 -16.92 -20.01 -5.86
C GLN A 116 -16.40 -19.80 -7.29
N GLY A 117 -15.25 -20.40 -7.63
CA GLY A 117 -14.61 -20.24 -8.93
C GLY A 117 -14.03 -18.83 -9.16
N VAL A 118 -13.72 -18.09 -8.10
CA VAL A 118 -13.09 -16.77 -8.15
C VAL A 118 -11.60 -16.90 -7.83
N SER A 119 -10.75 -16.36 -8.70
CA SER A 119 -9.30 -16.29 -8.48
C SER A 119 -8.94 -15.13 -7.55
N TYR A 120 -7.86 -15.28 -6.78
CA TYR A 120 -7.33 -14.21 -5.91
C TYR A 120 -5.85 -14.00 -6.18
N ILE A 121 -5.48 -12.73 -6.36
CA ILE A 121 -4.09 -12.26 -6.51
C ILE A 121 -3.82 -11.28 -5.38
N ASP A 122 -2.89 -11.59 -4.49
CA ASP A 122 -2.32 -10.59 -3.59
C ASP A 122 -1.28 -9.77 -4.36
N ALA A 123 -1.49 -8.47 -4.40
CA ALA A 123 -0.72 -7.54 -5.22
C ALA A 123 -0.40 -6.25 -4.45
N PRO A 124 0.16 -6.34 -3.23
CA PRO A 124 0.56 -5.15 -2.52
C PRO A 124 1.55 -4.33 -3.35
N VAL A 125 1.53 -3.01 -3.11
CA VAL A 125 2.28 -2.04 -3.92
C VAL A 125 3.33 -1.30 -3.10
N THR A 126 4.36 -0.80 -3.77
CA THR A 126 5.35 0.13 -3.20
C THR A 126 5.59 1.30 -4.15
N GLY A 127 5.94 2.48 -3.60
CA GLY A 127 6.11 3.73 -4.36
C GLY A 127 5.34 4.93 -3.76
N GLY A 128 4.58 4.71 -2.67
CA GLY A 128 3.87 5.78 -1.95
C GLY A 128 2.75 6.44 -2.76
N THR A 129 2.25 7.56 -2.24
CA THR A 129 1.22 8.35 -2.94
C THR A 129 1.74 8.97 -4.23
N GLU A 130 3.02 9.24 -4.32
CA GLU A 130 3.69 9.76 -5.50
C GLU A 130 3.64 8.75 -6.65
N GLY A 131 4.05 7.51 -6.39
CA GLY A 131 3.95 6.43 -7.37
C GLY A 131 2.52 6.12 -7.78
N ALA A 132 1.57 6.17 -6.83
CA ALA A 132 0.16 5.95 -7.12
C ALA A 132 -0.41 7.02 -8.08
N ARG A 133 -0.09 8.31 -7.86
CA ARG A 133 -0.50 9.42 -8.74
C ARG A 133 0.13 9.33 -10.12
N ALA A 134 1.40 8.95 -10.18
CA ALA A 134 2.14 8.85 -11.43
C ALA A 134 1.85 7.56 -12.23
N GLY A 135 1.15 6.57 -11.66
CA GLY A 135 0.96 5.26 -12.28
C GLY A 135 2.27 4.45 -12.36
N THR A 136 3.19 4.67 -11.42
CA THR A 136 4.54 4.08 -11.42
C THR A 136 4.80 3.21 -10.20
N LEU A 137 3.76 2.72 -9.54
CA LEU A 137 3.90 1.79 -8.43
C LEU A 137 4.64 0.53 -8.87
N THR A 138 5.43 -0.05 -7.98
CA THR A 138 5.90 -1.42 -8.15
C THR A 138 4.89 -2.36 -7.51
N VAL A 139 4.38 -3.31 -8.29
CA VAL A 139 3.40 -4.31 -7.86
C VAL A 139 4.11 -5.61 -7.51
N LEU A 140 3.86 -6.12 -6.31
CA LEU A 140 4.46 -7.34 -5.78
C LEU A 140 3.39 -8.45 -5.77
N ALA A 141 3.27 -9.21 -6.86
CA ALA A 141 2.15 -10.12 -7.05
C ALA A 141 2.45 -11.56 -6.57
N GLY A 142 1.46 -12.14 -5.89
CA GLY A 142 1.37 -13.57 -5.59
C GLY A 142 0.02 -14.13 -6.06
N GLY A 143 0.01 -15.34 -6.61
CA GLY A 143 -1.20 -15.99 -7.09
C GLY A 143 -0.99 -16.82 -8.34
N ASP A 144 -2.07 -17.29 -8.94
CA ASP A 144 -2.04 -18.06 -10.17
C ASP A 144 -1.52 -17.21 -11.34
N ALA A 145 -0.59 -17.74 -12.12
CA ALA A 145 0.05 -17.03 -13.21
C ALA A 145 -0.93 -16.67 -14.35
N GLU A 146 -1.88 -17.54 -14.67
CA GLU A 146 -2.88 -17.30 -15.71
C GLU A 146 -3.86 -16.19 -15.26
N ALA A 147 -4.30 -16.24 -14.00
CA ALA A 147 -5.13 -15.19 -13.43
C ALA A 147 -4.39 -13.83 -13.39
N LEU A 148 -3.08 -13.84 -13.09
CA LEU A 148 -2.25 -12.63 -13.12
C LEU A 148 -2.15 -12.03 -14.54
N GLU A 149 -1.92 -12.86 -15.56
CA GLU A 149 -1.87 -12.37 -16.95
C GLU A 149 -3.20 -11.74 -17.40
N ARG A 150 -4.32 -12.24 -16.92
CA ARG A 150 -5.65 -11.66 -17.23
C ARG A 150 -5.81 -10.25 -16.66
N VAL A 151 -5.21 -9.95 -15.52
CA VAL A 151 -5.29 -8.62 -14.87
C VAL A 151 -4.09 -7.74 -15.17
N ARG A 152 -3.05 -8.25 -15.84
CA ARG A 152 -1.84 -7.50 -16.21
C ARG A 152 -2.13 -6.15 -16.87
N PRO A 153 -3.10 -6.03 -17.83
CA PRO A 153 -3.41 -4.73 -18.43
C PRO A 153 -3.89 -3.66 -17.42
N LEU A 154 -4.48 -4.06 -16.29
CA LEU A 154 -4.86 -3.15 -15.21
C LEU A 154 -3.64 -2.79 -14.35
N LEU A 155 -2.79 -3.77 -14.07
CA LEU A 155 -1.57 -3.58 -13.29
C LEU A 155 -0.59 -2.61 -13.96
N GLU A 156 -0.49 -2.66 -15.30
CA GLU A 156 0.35 -1.76 -16.11
C GLU A 156 -0.16 -0.30 -16.15
N ILE A 157 -1.43 -0.06 -15.77
CA ILE A 157 -1.96 1.30 -15.63
C ILE A 157 -1.57 1.90 -14.27
N ILE A 158 -1.61 1.09 -13.23
CA ILE A 158 -1.39 1.55 -11.86
C ILE A 158 0.08 1.45 -11.45
N GLY A 159 0.90 0.66 -12.17
CA GLY A 159 2.29 0.38 -11.83
C GLY A 159 3.25 0.48 -13.01
N GLY A 160 4.48 0.91 -12.72
CA GLY A 160 5.60 0.92 -13.67
C GLY A 160 6.31 -0.42 -13.79
N ALA A 161 6.13 -1.32 -12.81
CA ALA A 161 6.71 -2.66 -12.80
C ALA A 161 5.79 -3.64 -12.07
N VAL A 162 5.67 -4.85 -12.61
CA VAL A 162 4.88 -5.95 -12.04
C VAL A 162 5.77 -7.18 -11.90
N HIS A 163 5.95 -7.64 -10.67
CA HIS A 163 6.76 -8.80 -10.35
C HIS A 163 5.89 -9.90 -9.75
N HIS A 164 6.00 -11.14 -10.29
CA HIS A 164 5.30 -12.31 -9.80
C HIS A 164 6.24 -13.18 -8.94
N PHE A 165 5.85 -13.46 -7.71
CA PHE A 165 6.67 -14.18 -6.73
C PHE A 165 6.16 -15.60 -6.42
N GLY A 166 5.20 -16.09 -7.18
CA GLY A 166 4.66 -17.45 -7.04
C GLY A 166 3.27 -17.48 -6.42
N ALA A 167 3.00 -18.43 -5.53
CA ALA A 167 1.66 -18.68 -4.97
C ALA A 167 1.10 -17.48 -4.18
N VAL A 168 -0.21 -17.51 -3.91
CA VAL A 168 -0.88 -16.52 -3.04
C VAL A 168 -0.16 -16.39 -1.69
N GLY A 169 -0.03 -15.16 -1.22
CA GLY A 169 0.69 -14.78 0.00
C GLY A 169 2.16 -14.41 -0.24
N ARG A 170 2.76 -14.80 -1.38
CA ARG A 170 4.16 -14.46 -1.69
C ARG A 170 4.34 -12.97 -1.94
N GLY A 171 3.39 -12.29 -2.58
CA GLY A 171 3.39 -10.85 -2.74
C GLY A 171 3.43 -10.12 -1.38
N GLN A 172 2.61 -10.57 -0.43
CA GLN A 172 2.58 -10.03 0.94
C GLN A 172 3.89 -10.30 1.69
N GLN A 173 4.50 -11.48 1.53
CA GLN A 173 5.81 -11.78 2.12
C GLN A 173 6.90 -10.85 1.57
N VAL A 174 6.92 -10.59 0.28
CA VAL A 174 7.85 -9.63 -0.32
C VAL A 174 7.55 -8.21 0.18
N LYS A 175 6.28 -7.86 0.35
CA LYS A 175 5.91 -6.58 0.96
C LYS A 175 6.41 -6.46 2.40
N ALA A 176 6.36 -7.53 3.20
CA ALA A 176 6.94 -7.55 4.55
C ALA A 176 8.46 -7.25 4.52
N VAL A 177 9.20 -7.86 3.60
CA VAL A 177 10.64 -7.56 3.39
C VAL A 177 10.84 -6.09 2.99
N ASN A 178 10.02 -5.56 2.09
CA ASN A 178 10.05 -4.14 1.73
C ASN A 178 9.86 -3.22 2.95
N GLN A 179 8.93 -3.55 3.86
CA GLN A 179 8.66 -2.71 5.04
C GLN A 179 9.81 -2.73 6.04
N VAL A 180 10.54 -3.82 6.18
CA VAL A 180 11.80 -3.88 6.94
C VAL A 180 12.83 -2.89 6.39
N LEU A 181 13.00 -2.83 5.06
CA LEU A 181 13.92 -1.89 4.41
C LEU A 181 13.44 -0.43 4.57
N VAL A 182 12.14 -0.17 4.47
CA VAL A 182 11.56 1.16 4.69
C VAL A 182 11.84 1.62 6.13
N ALA A 183 11.58 0.77 7.13
CA ALA A 183 11.83 1.07 8.54
C ALA A 183 13.27 1.53 8.78
N GLY A 184 14.24 0.70 8.38
CA GLY A 184 15.66 1.02 8.57
C GLY A 184 16.09 2.28 7.84
N SER A 185 15.60 2.49 6.61
CA SER A 185 15.93 3.66 5.80
C SER A 185 15.41 4.95 6.42
N TYR A 186 14.13 5.00 6.82
CA TYR A 186 13.53 6.22 7.38
C TYR A 186 14.10 6.56 8.76
N ALA A 187 14.30 5.56 9.63
CA ALA A 187 14.89 5.78 10.94
C ALA A 187 16.33 6.32 10.83
N ALA A 188 17.17 5.71 9.98
CA ALA A 188 18.54 6.16 9.78
C ALA A 188 18.61 7.59 9.22
N VAL A 189 17.73 7.95 8.26
CA VAL A 189 17.67 9.31 7.73
C VAL A 189 17.21 10.30 8.80
N ALA A 190 16.23 9.95 9.63
CA ALA A 190 15.77 10.81 10.73
C ALA A 190 16.89 11.11 11.73
N GLU A 191 17.63 10.09 12.17
CA GLU A 191 18.80 10.27 13.05
C GLU A 191 19.89 11.13 12.41
N ALA A 192 20.22 10.85 11.14
CA ALA A 192 21.27 11.58 10.42
C ALA A 192 20.92 13.07 10.24
N MET A 193 19.65 13.38 9.91
CA MET A 193 19.20 14.79 9.81
C MET A 193 19.28 15.49 11.14
N ALA A 194 18.86 14.86 12.23
CA ALA A 194 18.96 15.42 13.58
C ALA A 194 20.40 15.63 14.01
N LEU A 195 21.29 14.66 13.77
CA LEU A 195 22.72 14.77 14.10
C LEU A 195 23.38 15.94 13.36
N GLY A 196 23.22 15.97 12.02
CA GLY A 196 23.85 17.00 11.20
C GLY A 196 23.37 18.42 11.54
N THR A 197 22.07 18.57 11.83
CA THR A 197 21.50 19.84 12.29
C THR A 197 22.13 20.32 13.61
N ARG A 198 22.28 19.41 14.60
CA ARG A 198 22.91 19.75 15.89
C ARG A 198 24.40 20.04 15.79
N LEU A 199 25.07 19.48 14.79
CA LEU A 199 26.48 19.81 14.48
C LEU A 199 26.62 21.12 13.70
N GLY A 200 25.53 21.80 13.34
CA GLY A 200 25.55 23.05 12.57
C GLY A 200 26.02 22.88 11.12
N LEU A 201 25.85 21.71 10.54
CA LEU A 201 26.27 21.44 9.16
C LEU A 201 25.33 22.09 8.13
N PRO A 202 25.82 22.42 6.93
CA PRO A 202 24.99 22.92 5.83
C PRO A 202 24.17 21.76 5.23
N MET A 203 23.01 21.46 5.83
CA MET A 203 22.29 20.21 5.61
C MET A 203 21.83 19.98 4.17
N GLN A 204 21.47 21.01 3.40
CA GLN A 204 21.15 20.86 1.97
C GLN A 204 22.34 20.33 1.18
N GLU A 205 23.54 20.82 1.45
CA GLU A 205 24.76 20.36 0.79
C GLU A 205 25.12 18.93 1.24
N VAL A 206 24.93 18.62 2.53
CA VAL A 206 25.12 17.27 3.08
C VAL A 206 24.19 16.26 2.39
N VAL A 207 22.90 16.56 2.30
CA VAL A 207 21.92 15.70 1.62
C VAL A 207 22.28 15.49 0.15
N ALA A 208 22.65 16.56 -0.57
CA ALA A 208 23.05 16.48 -1.97
C ALA A 208 24.30 15.59 -2.14
N ALA A 209 25.32 15.79 -1.31
CA ALA A 209 26.56 15.02 -1.36
C ALA A 209 26.37 13.52 -1.08
N LEU A 210 25.51 13.18 -0.08
CA LEU A 210 25.31 11.78 0.36
C LEU A 210 24.29 11.02 -0.48
N SER A 211 23.43 11.71 -1.23
CA SER A 211 22.33 11.10 -1.98
C SER A 211 22.78 10.15 -3.09
N SER A 212 23.98 10.35 -3.66
CA SER A 212 24.54 9.53 -4.74
C SER A 212 25.48 8.42 -4.25
N GLY A 213 25.87 8.44 -2.98
CA GLY A 213 26.79 7.47 -2.38
C GLY A 213 26.09 6.26 -1.77
N ALA A 214 26.86 5.44 -1.06
CA ALA A 214 26.39 4.25 -0.35
C ALA A 214 25.33 4.55 0.72
N ALA A 215 25.30 5.76 1.27
CA ALA A 215 24.28 6.24 2.21
C ALA A 215 22.97 6.66 1.52
N GLY A 216 22.94 6.72 0.18
CA GLY A 216 21.78 7.15 -0.59
C GLY A 216 20.60 6.22 -0.42
N SER A 217 19.43 6.81 -0.23
CA SER A 217 18.16 6.10 -0.18
C SER A 217 17.03 6.94 -0.78
N TRP A 218 15.90 6.31 -1.07
CA TRP A 218 14.71 7.06 -1.49
C TRP A 218 14.26 8.03 -0.38
N ALA A 219 14.30 7.60 0.88
CA ALA A 219 13.95 8.43 2.03
C ALA A 219 14.86 9.67 2.14
N LEU A 220 16.18 9.52 1.99
CA LEU A 220 17.11 10.64 2.00
C LEU A 220 16.79 11.66 0.90
N ARG A 221 16.60 11.20 -0.33
CA ARG A 221 16.33 12.09 -1.48
C ARG A 221 14.98 12.80 -1.42
N ASN A 222 13.96 12.18 -0.81
CA ASN A 222 12.58 12.65 -0.93
C ASN A 222 11.95 13.12 0.38
N ARG A 223 12.58 12.86 1.54
CA ARG A 223 12.03 13.21 2.86
C ARG A 223 12.95 14.06 3.73
N ALA A 224 14.25 14.11 3.45
CA ALA A 224 15.20 14.86 4.26
C ALA A 224 14.82 16.35 4.38
N ASP A 225 14.47 17.02 3.28
CA ASP A 225 14.07 18.44 3.30
C ASP A 225 12.81 18.66 4.16
N GLY A 226 11.86 17.73 4.12
CA GLY A 226 10.68 17.76 4.97
C GLY A 226 11.03 17.62 6.45
N MET A 227 11.90 16.68 6.80
CA MET A 227 12.40 16.46 8.17
C MET A 227 13.10 17.72 8.69
N LEU A 228 14.03 18.28 7.92
CA LEU A 228 14.76 19.51 8.27
C LEU A 228 13.84 20.73 8.46
N ALA A 229 12.72 20.77 7.76
CA ALA A 229 11.71 21.83 7.84
C ALA A 229 10.59 21.55 8.86
N GLY A 230 10.62 20.42 9.58
CA GLY A 230 9.55 20.00 10.48
C GLY A 230 8.21 19.74 9.79
N ARG A 231 8.21 19.37 8.50
CA ARG A 231 7.02 19.15 7.68
C ARG A 231 6.96 17.72 7.17
N TYR A 232 5.86 17.04 7.42
CA TYR A 232 5.68 15.62 7.15
C TYR A 232 4.44 15.36 6.26
N PRO A 233 4.44 15.89 5.00
CA PRO A 233 3.31 15.72 4.10
C PRO A 233 3.11 14.25 3.75
N LEU A 234 1.85 13.80 3.77
CA LEU A 234 1.48 12.40 3.63
C LEU A 234 1.90 11.79 2.30
N GLY A 235 2.86 10.89 2.35
CA GLY A 235 3.22 9.95 1.29
C GLY A 235 2.91 8.50 1.71
N PHE A 236 3.25 8.16 2.97
CA PHE A 236 2.90 6.90 3.59
C PHE A 236 2.62 7.12 5.09
N ARG A 237 1.40 6.83 5.52
CA ARG A 237 0.94 7.07 6.89
C ARG A 237 1.72 6.23 7.91
N LEU A 238 2.22 6.88 8.96
CA LEU A 238 3.03 6.26 10.02
C LEU A 238 2.27 5.11 10.71
N SER A 239 0.98 5.30 11.05
CA SER A 239 0.18 4.24 11.66
C SER A 239 -0.02 3.02 10.76
N LEU A 240 -0.03 3.18 9.45
CA LEU A 240 -0.10 2.05 8.51
C LEU A 240 1.26 1.35 8.37
N HIS A 241 2.37 2.09 8.42
CA HIS A 241 3.70 1.48 8.43
C HIS A 241 3.94 0.69 9.72
N HIS A 242 3.53 1.24 10.87
CA HIS A 242 3.54 0.52 12.16
C HIS A 242 2.78 -0.82 12.09
N LYS A 243 1.57 -0.83 11.51
CA LYS A 243 0.81 -2.06 11.25
C LYS A 243 1.59 -3.01 10.34
N ASP A 244 2.16 -2.51 9.25
CA ASP A 244 2.89 -3.31 8.27
C ASP A 244 4.15 -3.94 8.88
N LEU A 245 4.87 -3.22 9.76
CA LEU A 245 5.97 -3.78 10.54
C LEU A 245 5.50 -4.90 11.47
N GLY A 246 4.31 -4.78 12.06
CA GLY A 246 3.71 -5.85 12.85
C GLY A 246 3.50 -7.14 12.04
N ILE A 247 3.14 -7.03 10.76
CA ILE A 247 3.07 -8.18 9.83
C ILE A 247 4.47 -8.76 9.61
N ALA A 248 5.47 -7.92 9.31
CA ALA A 248 6.84 -8.36 9.05
C ALA A 248 7.46 -9.06 10.27
N LEU A 249 7.24 -8.56 11.47
CA LEU A 249 7.71 -9.17 12.72
C LEU A 249 7.07 -10.54 12.96
N LYS A 250 5.75 -10.69 12.71
CA LYS A 250 5.07 -11.99 12.80
C LYS A 250 5.57 -13.00 11.77
N GLU A 251 5.85 -12.56 10.54
CA GLU A 251 6.46 -13.45 9.54
C GLU A 251 7.87 -13.88 9.96
N ALA A 252 8.67 -12.97 10.53
CA ALA A 252 10.00 -13.29 11.05
C ALA A 252 9.92 -14.30 12.21
N ASP A 253 8.99 -14.12 13.15
CA ASP A 253 8.77 -15.06 14.27
C ASP A 253 8.40 -16.46 13.74
N SER A 254 7.61 -16.56 12.67
CA SER A 254 7.21 -17.84 12.08
C SER A 254 8.38 -18.67 11.54
N VAL A 255 9.50 -18.01 11.22
CA VAL A 255 10.76 -18.62 10.76
C VAL A 255 11.89 -18.50 11.78
N GLN A 256 11.56 -18.18 13.03
CA GLN A 256 12.50 -18.06 14.16
C GLN A 256 13.63 -17.03 13.91
N LEU A 257 13.31 -15.94 13.22
CA LEU A 257 14.22 -14.82 12.94
C LEU A 257 13.88 -13.60 13.79
N THR A 258 14.86 -13.03 14.47
CA THR A 258 14.71 -11.77 15.19
C THR A 258 15.10 -10.59 14.29
N LEU A 259 14.27 -9.54 14.24
CA LEU A 259 14.50 -8.30 13.52
C LEU A 259 14.67 -7.12 14.50
N PRO A 260 15.85 -6.93 15.12
CA PRO A 260 16.02 -5.96 16.22
C PRO A 260 15.79 -4.52 15.76
N ILE A 261 16.24 -4.12 14.58
CA ILE A 261 16.06 -2.75 14.04
C ILE A 261 14.57 -2.48 13.77
N SER A 262 13.88 -3.40 13.11
CA SER A 262 12.44 -3.25 12.81
C SER A 262 11.60 -3.18 14.08
N ASN A 263 11.96 -3.98 15.11
CA ASN A 263 11.27 -3.94 16.40
C ASN A 263 11.48 -2.60 17.12
N LEU A 264 12.70 -2.05 17.10
CA LEU A 264 12.98 -0.72 17.64
C LEU A 264 12.17 0.37 16.92
N VAL A 265 12.17 0.36 15.59
CA VAL A 265 11.41 1.34 14.80
C VAL A 265 9.91 1.22 15.08
N GLN A 266 9.37 -0.01 15.20
CA GLN A 266 7.95 -0.20 15.55
C GLN A 266 7.60 0.41 16.91
N GLN A 267 8.48 0.29 17.91
CA GLN A 267 8.31 0.92 19.23
C GLN A 267 8.33 2.46 19.13
N GLN A 268 9.25 3.02 18.34
CA GLN A 268 9.33 4.45 18.08
C GLN A 268 8.07 4.99 17.38
N GLU A 269 7.54 4.24 16.42
CA GLU A 269 6.28 4.60 15.76
C GLU A 269 5.09 4.51 16.72
N ALA A 270 5.04 3.50 17.60
CA ALA A 270 4.01 3.40 18.63
C ALA A 270 4.02 4.62 19.57
N GLU A 271 5.20 5.10 19.95
CA GLU A 271 5.36 6.31 20.75
C GLU A 271 4.79 7.54 20.04
N LEU A 272 5.14 7.74 18.76
CA LEU A 272 4.64 8.87 17.97
C LEU A 272 3.14 8.79 17.73
N ILE A 273 2.59 7.60 17.51
CA ILE A 273 1.13 7.37 17.43
C ILE A 273 0.46 7.78 18.74
N GLY A 274 1.03 7.39 19.88
CA GLY A 274 0.55 7.78 21.21
C GLY A 274 0.60 9.30 21.44
N ARG A 275 1.52 10.01 20.80
CA ARG A 275 1.61 11.47 20.80
C ARG A 275 0.68 12.17 19.79
N GLY A 276 -0.10 11.42 18.99
CA GLY A 276 -1.06 11.95 18.02
C GLY A 276 -0.52 12.15 16.59
N HIS A 277 0.68 11.65 16.28
CA HIS A 277 1.31 11.80 14.95
C HIS A 277 1.06 10.62 13.98
N GLY A 278 0.14 9.72 14.32
CA GLY A 278 -0.14 8.51 13.53
C GLY A 278 -0.62 8.76 12.10
N ASP A 279 -1.20 9.92 11.82
CA ASP A 279 -1.71 10.30 10.49
C ASP A 279 -0.68 11.04 9.62
N GLU A 280 0.48 11.39 10.17
CA GLU A 280 1.59 12.00 9.42
C GLU A 280 2.33 10.95 8.58
N ASP A 281 3.24 11.40 7.73
CA ASP A 281 4.15 10.54 6.96
C ASP A 281 5.15 9.80 7.87
N VAL A 282 5.63 8.63 7.46
CA VAL A 282 6.67 7.85 8.19
C VAL A 282 7.90 8.70 8.51
N SER A 283 8.20 9.73 7.72
CA SER A 283 9.29 10.68 8.01
C SER A 283 9.10 11.45 9.32
N ALA A 284 7.90 11.44 9.93
CA ALA A 284 7.66 11.97 11.27
C ALA A 284 8.46 11.23 12.37
N LEU A 285 9.13 10.11 12.08
CA LEU A 285 10.16 9.55 12.95
C LEU A 285 11.20 10.59 13.38
N HIS A 286 11.46 11.62 12.57
CA HIS A 286 12.34 12.72 12.92
C HIS A 286 11.88 13.52 14.14
N ARG A 287 10.56 13.54 14.46
CA ARG A 287 10.02 14.20 15.66
C ARG A 287 10.55 13.64 16.99
N LEU A 288 11.08 12.41 16.98
CA LEU A 288 11.74 11.84 18.17
C LEU A 288 12.98 12.64 18.59
N PHE A 289 13.55 13.42 17.69
CA PHE A 289 14.74 14.22 17.90
C PHE A 289 14.45 15.72 18.07
N ASP A 290 13.19 16.13 17.97
CA ASP A 290 12.77 17.47 18.30
C ASP A 290 13.09 17.73 19.78
N SER A 291 13.72 18.86 20.08
CA SER A 291 14.04 19.22 21.47
C SER A 291 12.73 19.25 22.26
N ILE A 292 12.67 18.48 23.34
CA ILE A 292 11.60 18.62 24.33
C ILE A 292 11.83 20.01 24.94
N SER A 293 11.03 20.99 24.49
CA SER A 293 10.99 22.35 25.06
C SER A 293 10.26 22.35 26.40
#